data_76b672b9dd6c9a84fed28c48a97ccfbe
#
_entry.id   76b672b9dd6c9a84fed28c48a97ccfbe
#
_cell.length_a   1.000
_cell.length_b   1.000
_cell.length_c   1.000
_cell.angle_alpha   90.00
_cell.angle_beta   90.00
_cell.angle_gamma   90.00
#
_symmetry.space_group_name_H-M   'P 1'
#
loop_
_entity.id
_entity.type
_entity.pdbx_description
1 polymer ?
#
loop_
_entity_poly.entity_id
_entity_poly.type
_entity_poly.pdbx_seq_one_letter_code
_entity_poly.pdbx_strand_id
1 'polypeptide(L)'
;MLRVNTSAPRSHFREPRISQKKRTMKRTLAILAACATLAAHAFDLQGHRGARGLLPENTLPSFQKALEIGVDTLECDMAVTKDGVVVLYHDLWLNPDITRGPDGKWLESRGPAIAELTFEELQKYDVGRIKPGTEYARAFADQKPVDGARIPRLSDLFDLIRKSGNTKVGVDCETKVSPFQRQATRDPAEFTRLAIAEIRKAGMAERTMVQSFDWSTLQQIQREAPEIRTLYLANARSIAARRGGAPGSPWLAGFDPDLHGNSLVRAVQAAGGKILGVHHELVDKAMVEEGKKLGIAVIPWTVNDVATINRLLDLGVDGIISDRPDVVVQERARRK
;
A
#
# COMPACT_ATOMS: atom_id res chain seq x y z
N MET A 1 -74.96 57.64 -15.58
CA MET A 1 -75.87 57.65 -16.74
C MET A 1 -75.47 56.55 -17.71
N LEU A 2 -76.50 55.85 -18.17
CA LEU A 2 -76.62 54.88 -19.27
C LEU A 2 -76.02 53.48 -19.04
N ARG A 3 -76.99 52.63 -18.74
CA ARG A 3 -77.02 51.18 -19.01
C ARG A 3 -77.03 50.92 -20.48
N VAL A 4 -76.34 49.90 -20.94
CA VAL A 4 -76.83 49.13 -22.10
C VAL A 4 -76.66 47.63 -21.82
N ASN A 5 -77.79 46.98 -21.91
CA ASN A 5 -78.02 45.55 -21.74
C ASN A 5 -78.01 44.92 -23.13
N THR A 6 -77.31 43.83 -23.38
CA THR A 6 -77.67 42.91 -24.49
C THR A 6 -77.37 41.46 -24.15
N SER A 7 -78.40 40.74 -24.16
CA SER A 7 -78.56 39.29 -23.89
C SER A 7 -78.22 38.43 -25.09
N ALA A 8 -77.73 37.21 -24.75
CA ALA A 8 -77.97 35.89 -25.39
C ALA A 8 -77.11 35.51 -26.64
N PRO A 9 -77.04 34.24 -27.02
CA PRO A 9 -77.76 33.06 -26.56
C PRO A 9 -76.89 31.83 -26.18
N ARG A 10 -77.50 30.88 -25.54
CA ARG A 10 -76.98 29.53 -25.17
C ARG A 10 -76.93 28.63 -26.40
N SER A 11 -75.82 28.03 -26.70
CA SER A 11 -75.73 26.84 -27.54
C SER A 11 -75.37 25.63 -26.75
N HIS A 12 -76.26 24.64 -26.76
CA HIS A 12 -76.07 23.30 -26.16
C HIS A 12 -75.03 22.54 -26.98
N PHE A 13 -73.93 22.19 -26.41
CA PHE A 13 -73.07 21.13 -26.92
C PHE A 13 -73.10 19.93 -25.94
N ARG A 14 -73.51 18.80 -26.50
CA ARG A 14 -73.57 17.48 -25.86
C ARG A 14 -72.15 16.98 -25.68
N GLU A 15 -71.83 16.63 -24.43
CA GLU A 15 -70.64 15.85 -24.14
C GLU A 15 -70.76 14.39 -24.61
N PRO A 16 -69.72 13.80 -25.20
CA PRO A 16 -69.71 12.35 -25.46
C PRO A 16 -69.27 11.61 -24.20
N ARG A 17 -70.08 10.66 -23.75
CA ARG A 17 -69.74 9.70 -22.71
C ARG A 17 -68.52 8.85 -23.09
N ILE A 18 -67.39 9.06 -22.46
CA ILE A 18 -66.24 8.19 -22.60
C ILE A 18 -66.33 7.11 -21.52
N SER A 19 -66.50 5.87 -22.01
CA SER A 19 -66.50 4.63 -21.23
C SER A 19 -65.24 4.46 -20.41
N GLN A 20 -65.33 4.41 -19.10
CA GLN A 20 -64.25 4.03 -18.21
C GLN A 20 -63.99 2.52 -18.30
N LYS A 21 -63.08 2.10 -19.18
CA LYS A 21 -62.42 0.79 -19.05
C LYS A 21 -61.37 0.87 -17.96
N LYS A 22 -61.71 0.28 -16.79
CA LYS A 22 -60.74 0.01 -15.70
C LYS A 22 -59.63 -0.90 -16.24
N ARG A 23 -58.46 -0.33 -16.57
CA ARG A 23 -57.24 -1.06 -16.75
C ARG A 23 -56.59 -1.25 -15.39
N THR A 24 -56.75 -2.42 -14.84
CA THR A 24 -55.97 -2.93 -13.70
C THR A 24 -54.51 -3.09 -14.18
N MET A 25 -53.67 -2.12 -13.88
CA MET A 25 -52.24 -2.17 -14.14
C MET A 25 -51.61 -2.94 -12.96
N LYS A 26 -51.37 -4.23 -13.17
CA LYS A 26 -50.54 -5.03 -12.25
C LYS A 26 -49.16 -4.43 -12.22
N ARG A 27 -48.81 -3.68 -11.17
CA ARG A 27 -47.44 -3.26 -10.85
C ARG A 27 -46.66 -4.49 -10.42
N THR A 28 -45.95 -5.09 -11.34
CA THR A 28 -44.88 -6.07 -11.07
C THR A 28 -43.74 -5.32 -10.44
N LEU A 29 -43.60 -5.40 -9.11
CA LEU A 29 -42.44 -4.88 -8.39
C LEU A 29 -41.28 -5.85 -8.68
N ALA A 30 -40.43 -5.51 -9.65
CA ALA A 30 -39.16 -6.20 -9.84
C ALA A 30 -38.21 -5.77 -8.71
N ILE A 31 -38.10 -6.60 -7.67
CA ILE A 31 -37.04 -6.48 -6.68
C ILE A 31 -35.77 -6.93 -7.38
N LEU A 32 -34.97 -5.96 -7.86
CA LEU A 32 -33.56 -6.22 -8.19
C LEU A 32 -32.83 -6.49 -6.85
N ALA A 33 -32.69 -7.76 -6.50
CA ALA A 33 -31.71 -8.18 -5.53
C ALA A 33 -30.34 -7.91 -6.15
N ALA A 34 -29.73 -6.79 -5.80
CA ALA A 34 -28.31 -6.55 -6.05
C ALA A 34 -27.54 -7.57 -5.19
N CYS A 35 -27.28 -8.75 -5.74
CA CYS A 35 -26.22 -9.59 -5.23
C CYS A 35 -24.91 -8.80 -5.41
N ALA A 36 -24.51 -8.08 -4.36
CA ALA A 36 -23.14 -7.65 -4.22
C ALA A 36 -22.30 -8.93 -4.14
N THR A 37 -21.83 -9.41 -5.28
CA THR A 37 -20.74 -10.38 -5.31
C THR A 37 -19.58 -9.70 -4.58
N LEU A 38 -19.32 -10.10 -3.35
CA LEU A 38 -18.04 -9.88 -2.70
C LEU A 38 -17.02 -10.47 -3.67
N ALA A 39 -16.39 -9.61 -4.46
CA ALA A 39 -15.24 -10.02 -5.22
C ALA A 39 -14.23 -10.53 -4.20
N ALA A 40 -14.05 -11.84 -4.14
CA ALA A 40 -12.99 -12.43 -3.36
C ALA A 40 -11.70 -11.79 -3.89
N HIS A 41 -11.08 -10.93 -3.09
CA HIS A 41 -9.77 -10.41 -3.44
C HIS A 41 -8.84 -11.61 -3.62
N ALA A 42 -8.20 -11.69 -4.79
CA ALA A 42 -7.16 -12.68 -4.99
C ALA A 42 -6.08 -12.43 -3.93
N PHE A 43 -5.57 -13.51 -3.33
CA PHE A 43 -4.51 -13.42 -2.33
C PHE A 43 -3.29 -12.71 -2.92
N ASP A 44 -2.81 -11.67 -2.25
CA ASP A 44 -1.67 -10.84 -2.68
C ASP A 44 -0.37 -11.31 -2.01
N LEU A 45 0.45 -12.05 -2.73
CA LEU A 45 1.80 -12.40 -2.29
C LEU A 45 2.76 -11.27 -2.64
N GLN A 46 3.33 -10.63 -1.63
CA GLN A 46 4.29 -9.55 -1.81
C GLN A 46 5.71 -9.99 -1.46
N GLY A 47 6.65 -9.70 -2.36
CA GLY A 47 8.08 -9.92 -2.15
C GLY A 47 8.69 -8.72 -1.43
N HIS A 48 8.97 -8.84 -0.11
CA HIS A 48 9.46 -7.78 0.76
C HIS A 48 10.86 -7.33 0.33
N ARG A 49 10.98 -6.06 -0.08
CA ARG A 49 12.18 -5.45 -0.67
C ARG A 49 12.73 -6.29 -1.83
N GLY A 50 11.81 -6.83 -2.64
CA GLY A 50 12.08 -7.87 -3.63
C GLY A 50 11.97 -9.27 -3.03
N ALA A 51 13.10 -9.94 -2.84
CA ALA A 51 13.22 -11.23 -2.16
C ALA A 51 14.40 -11.18 -1.19
N ARG A 52 14.32 -10.31 -0.15
CA ARG A 52 15.42 -9.97 0.77
C ARG A 52 16.06 -11.18 1.41
N GLY A 53 15.31 -12.22 1.70
CA GLY A 53 15.85 -13.46 2.25
C GLY A 53 16.79 -14.24 1.29
N LEU A 54 16.78 -13.90 0.01
CA LEU A 54 17.54 -14.59 -1.04
C LEU A 54 18.59 -13.70 -1.71
N LEU A 55 18.31 -12.43 -1.94
CA LEU A 55 19.17 -11.45 -2.60
C LEU A 55 19.13 -10.08 -1.88
N PRO A 56 20.13 -9.20 -2.10
CA PRO A 56 20.25 -7.93 -1.40
C PRO A 56 19.00 -7.04 -1.56
N GLU A 57 18.46 -6.58 -0.44
CA GLU A 57 17.21 -5.84 -0.35
C GLU A 57 17.17 -4.56 -1.21
N ASN A 58 16.00 -4.23 -1.73
CA ASN A 58 15.77 -3.01 -2.51
C ASN A 58 16.72 -2.84 -3.70
N THR A 59 17.24 -3.94 -4.26
CA THR A 59 18.09 -3.95 -5.45
C THR A 59 17.40 -4.56 -6.66
N LEU A 60 17.79 -4.15 -7.87
CA LEU A 60 17.21 -4.73 -9.09
C LEU A 60 17.34 -6.26 -9.16
N PRO A 61 18.48 -6.88 -8.77
CA PRO A 61 18.55 -8.34 -8.68
C PRO A 61 17.52 -8.97 -7.75
N SER A 62 17.24 -8.35 -6.59
CA SER A 62 16.23 -8.84 -5.64
C SER A 62 14.81 -8.78 -6.23
N PHE A 63 14.47 -7.69 -6.91
CA PHE A 63 13.18 -7.56 -7.59
C PHE A 63 13.06 -8.51 -8.78
N GLN A 64 14.14 -8.70 -9.55
CA GLN A 64 14.16 -9.71 -10.61
C GLN A 64 13.89 -11.10 -10.05
N LYS A 65 14.50 -11.43 -8.90
CA LYS A 65 14.27 -12.71 -8.22
C LYS A 65 12.83 -12.90 -7.77
N ALA A 66 12.22 -11.86 -7.23
CA ALA A 66 10.81 -11.89 -6.84
C ALA A 66 9.87 -12.10 -8.06
N LEU A 67 10.17 -11.45 -9.18
CA LEU A 67 9.46 -11.69 -10.45
C LEU A 67 9.57 -13.14 -10.91
N GLU A 68 10.76 -13.75 -10.83
CA GLU A 68 11.01 -15.15 -11.16
C GLU A 68 10.24 -16.12 -10.26
N ILE A 69 10.09 -15.80 -8.97
CA ILE A 69 9.29 -16.56 -8.01
C ILE A 69 7.79 -16.47 -8.36
N GLY A 70 7.38 -15.40 -9.02
CA GLY A 70 5.99 -15.18 -9.41
C GLY A 70 5.15 -14.54 -8.31
N VAL A 71 5.69 -13.53 -7.62
CA VAL A 71 4.92 -12.72 -6.67
C VAL A 71 3.83 -11.92 -7.40
N ASP A 72 2.75 -11.61 -6.68
CA ASP A 72 1.68 -10.75 -7.19
C ASP A 72 2.08 -9.27 -7.12
N THR A 73 2.89 -8.90 -6.11
CA THR A 73 3.32 -7.52 -5.86
C THR A 73 4.80 -7.49 -5.45
N LEU A 74 5.56 -6.56 -6.01
CA LEU A 74 6.91 -6.22 -5.56
C LEU A 74 6.80 -5.15 -4.49
N GLU A 75 7.21 -5.46 -3.28
CA GLU A 75 7.26 -4.48 -2.19
C GLU A 75 8.65 -3.83 -2.15
N CYS A 76 8.70 -2.52 -1.91
CA CYS A 76 9.92 -1.72 -1.85
C CYS A 76 9.78 -0.50 -0.92
N ASP A 77 10.93 0.04 -0.49
CA ASP A 77 11.01 1.20 0.39
C ASP A 77 11.52 2.41 -0.38
N MET A 78 10.75 3.50 -0.41
CA MET A 78 11.17 4.74 -1.06
C MET A 78 11.90 5.67 -0.08
N ALA A 79 12.98 6.26 -0.54
CA ALA A 79 13.64 7.42 0.05
C ALA A 79 13.83 8.52 -1.02
N VAL A 80 14.10 9.76 -0.60
CA VAL A 80 14.30 10.87 -1.53
C VAL A 80 15.66 11.51 -1.28
N THR A 81 16.46 11.62 -2.33
CA THR A 81 17.80 12.21 -2.31
C THR A 81 17.76 13.74 -2.15
N LYS A 82 18.95 14.32 -1.92
CA LYS A 82 19.15 15.78 -1.85
C LYS A 82 18.67 16.51 -3.11
N ASP A 83 18.86 15.93 -4.28
CA ASP A 83 18.46 16.46 -5.58
C ASP A 83 17.04 16.03 -6.02
N GLY A 84 16.26 15.42 -5.11
CA GLY A 84 14.84 15.12 -5.32
C GLY A 84 14.56 13.84 -6.11
N VAL A 85 15.54 12.96 -6.27
CA VAL A 85 15.34 11.66 -6.93
C VAL A 85 14.73 10.66 -5.95
N VAL A 86 13.66 9.98 -6.34
CA VAL A 86 13.05 8.88 -5.56
C VAL A 86 13.87 7.62 -5.80
N VAL A 87 14.49 7.11 -4.74
CA VAL A 87 15.35 5.92 -4.72
C VAL A 87 14.78 4.84 -3.83
N LEU A 88 15.27 3.61 -3.95
CA LEU A 88 14.80 2.46 -3.17
C LEU A 88 15.82 2.11 -2.08
N TYR A 89 15.49 2.46 -0.85
CA TYR A 89 16.31 2.19 0.32
C TYR A 89 15.48 2.27 1.61
N HIS A 90 15.67 1.34 2.55
CA HIS A 90 14.81 1.23 3.73
C HIS A 90 15.11 2.26 4.81
N ASP A 91 16.37 2.40 5.18
CA ASP A 91 16.76 3.24 6.31
C ASP A 91 16.89 4.71 5.89
N LEU A 92 16.68 5.63 6.81
CA LEU A 92 16.89 7.06 6.54
C LEU A 92 18.36 7.40 6.31
N TRP A 93 19.28 6.58 6.81
CA TRP A 93 20.74 6.71 6.68
C TRP A 93 21.32 5.44 6.08
N LEU A 94 22.49 5.57 5.42
CA LEU A 94 23.20 4.40 4.94
C LEU A 94 23.56 3.46 6.09
N ASN A 95 23.09 2.22 6.01
CA ASN A 95 23.20 1.19 7.04
C ASN A 95 24.57 0.49 6.92
N PRO A 96 25.40 0.48 7.98
CA PRO A 96 26.74 -0.11 7.93
C PRO A 96 26.73 -1.63 7.75
N ASP A 97 25.62 -2.30 8.06
CA ASP A 97 25.53 -3.77 7.92
C ASP A 97 25.34 -4.22 6.47
N ILE A 98 24.92 -3.32 5.58
CA ILE A 98 24.64 -3.65 4.18
C ILE A 98 25.31 -2.70 3.18
N THR A 99 26.16 -1.77 3.65
CA THR A 99 26.73 -0.75 2.77
C THR A 99 28.25 -0.73 2.80
N ARG A 100 28.87 -0.78 1.63
CA ARG A 100 30.31 -0.48 1.43
C ARG A 100 30.45 0.90 0.81
N GLY A 101 31.44 1.64 1.28
CA GLY A 101 31.78 2.97 0.81
C GLY A 101 32.48 2.96 -0.58
N PRO A 102 32.78 4.16 -1.13
CA PRO A 102 33.49 4.29 -2.41
C PRO A 102 34.87 3.63 -2.44
N ASP A 103 35.50 3.43 -1.27
CA ASP A 103 36.78 2.73 -1.10
C ASP A 103 36.62 1.19 -1.03
N GLY A 104 35.39 0.67 -1.16
CA GLY A 104 35.06 -0.76 -1.10
C GLY A 104 35.01 -1.32 0.32
N LYS A 105 35.25 -0.52 1.36
CA LYS A 105 35.21 -0.94 2.75
C LYS A 105 33.81 -0.79 3.34
N TRP A 106 33.50 -1.63 4.32
CA TRP A 106 32.28 -1.48 5.10
C TRP A 106 32.27 -0.15 5.85
N LEU A 107 31.10 0.48 5.92
CA LEU A 107 30.89 1.59 6.83
C LEU A 107 31.14 1.12 8.27
N GLU A 108 31.84 1.90 9.06
CA GLU A 108 32.14 1.56 10.47
C GLU A 108 30.94 1.85 11.38
N SER A 109 30.17 2.87 11.02
CA SER A 109 28.99 3.32 11.74
C SER A 109 27.92 3.76 10.74
N ARG A 110 26.77 4.22 11.26
CA ARG A 110 25.71 4.82 10.47
C ARG A 110 26.28 5.90 9.52
N GLY A 111 26.01 5.75 8.24
CA GLY A 111 26.47 6.67 7.21
C GLY A 111 25.63 7.96 7.10
N PRO A 112 25.84 8.77 6.05
CA PRO A 112 25.04 9.94 5.75
C PRO A 112 23.54 9.59 5.57
N ALA A 113 22.66 10.57 5.80
CA ALA A 113 21.26 10.40 5.44
C ALA A 113 21.10 10.37 3.91
N ILE A 114 20.13 9.58 3.42
CA ILE A 114 19.83 9.53 1.99
C ILE A 114 19.48 10.94 1.46
N ALA A 115 18.73 11.72 2.26
CA ALA A 115 18.34 13.09 1.92
C ALA A 115 19.50 14.10 1.90
N GLU A 116 20.70 13.74 2.37
CA GLU A 116 21.91 14.58 2.34
C GLU A 116 22.77 14.33 1.09
N LEU A 117 22.55 13.22 0.38
CA LEU A 117 23.31 12.81 -0.79
C LEU A 117 22.50 13.03 -2.08
N THR A 118 23.19 13.45 -3.14
CA THR A 118 22.63 13.41 -4.50
C THR A 118 22.55 11.96 -4.98
N PHE A 119 21.74 11.72 -6.02
CA PHE A 119 21.70 10.38 -6.63
C PHE A 119 23.07 9.93 -7.15
N GLU A 120 23.85 10.82 -7.75
CA GLU A 120 25.21 10.51 -8.22
C GLU A 120 26.15 10.10 -7.07
N GLU A 121 26.06 10.79 -5.93
CA GLU A 121 26.83 10.43 -4.74
C GLU A 121 26.43 9.06 -4.19
N LEU A 122 25.13 8.74 -4.16
CA LEU A 122 24.64 7.43 -3.76
C LEU A 122 25.15 6.30 -4.65
N GLN A 123 25.35 6.54 -5.95
CA GLN A 123 25.88 5.53 -6.87
C GLN A 123 27.32 5.11 -6.58
N LYS A 124 28.02 5.77 -5.67
CA LYS A 124 29.36 5.37 -5.23
C LYS A 124 29.33 4.25 -4.17
N TYR A 125 28.20 4.03 -3.52
CA TYR A 125 28.03 3.02 -2.47
C TYR A 125 27.56 1.69 -3.07
N ASP A 126 28.06 0.59 -2.49
CA ASP A 126 27.69 -0.77 -2.85
C ASP A 126 26.84 -1.39 -1.74
N VAL A 127 25.61 -1.80 -2.08
CA VAL A 127 24.62 -2.39 -1.16
C VAL A 127 24.36 -3.87 -1.48
N GLY A 128 25.25 -4.47 -2.26
CA GLY A 128 25.07 -5.84 -2.79
C GLY A 128 25.49 -6.97 -1.85
N ARG A 129 25.81 -6.70 -0.59
CA ARG A 129 26.25 -7.74 0.36
C ARG A 129 25.99 -7.32 1.78
N ILE A 130 25.59 -8.26 2.63
CA ILE A 130 25.52 -8.09 4.07
C ILE A 130 26.90 -8.25 4.68
N LYS A 131 27.26 -7.37 5.64
CA LYS A 131 28.53 -7.41 6.39
C LYS A 131 28.59 -8.70 7.22
N PRO A 132 29.61 -9.54 7.01
CA PRO A 132 29.77 -10.79 7.76
C PRO A 132 29.88 -10.56 9.27
N GLY A 133 29.36 -11.49 10.06
CA GLY A 133 29.46 -11.46 11.53
C GLY A 133 28.42 -10.59 12.23
N THR A 134 27.60 -9.83 11.50
CA THR A 134 26.53 -9.01 12.07
C THR A 134 25.30 -9.85 12.42
N GLU A 135 24.40 -9.28 13.22
CA GLU A 135 23.10 -9.87 13.51
C GLU A 135 22.24 -9.96 12.24
N TYR A 136 22.38 -8.94 11.38
CA TYR A 136 21.71 -8.91 10.09
C TYR A 136 22.15 -10.09 9.20
N ALA A 137 23.45 -10.41 9.14
CA ALA A 137 23.94 -11.56 8.39
C ALA A 137 23.42 -12.91 8.95
N ARG A 138 23.21 -13.00 10.27
CA ARG A 138 22.60 -14.21 10.87
C ARG A 138 21.12 -14.33 10.53
N ALA A 139 20.40 -13.22 10.51
CA ALA A 139 18.97 -13.20 10.17
C ALA A 139 18.71 -13.57 8.70
N PHE A 140 19.65 -13.28 7.80
CA PHE A 140 19.54 -13.54 6.35
C PHE A 140 20.65 -14.45 5.84
N ALA A 141 20.90 -15.56 6.55
CA ALA A 141 21.99 -16.49 6.24
C ALA A 141 21.93 -17.10 4.82
N ASP A 142 20.74 -17.21 4.24
CA ASP A 142 20.51 -17.74 2.89
C ASP A 142 20.74 -16.71 1.77
N GLN A 143 20.86 -15.41 2.13
CA GLN A 143 21.00 -14.35 1.14
C GLN A 143 22.32 -14.48 0.39
N LYS A 144 22.23 -14.53 -0.93
CA LYS A 144 23.41 -14.56 -1.82
C LYS A 144 23.84 -13.13 -2.16
N PRO A 145 25.13 -12.81 -2.03
CA PRO A 145 25.60 -11.47 -2.38
C PRO A 145 25.59 -11.24 -3.91
N VAL A 146 25.39 -9.96 -4.26
CA VAL A 146 25.53 -9.46 -5.64
C VAL A 146 26.42 -8.22 -5.56
N ASP A 147 27.73 -8.43 -5.44
CA ASP A 147 28.71 -7.35 -5.29
C ASP A 147 28.59 -6.32 -6.43
N GLY A 148 28.68 -5.06 -6.09
CA GLY A 148 28.52 -3.96 -7.04
C GLY A 148 27.06 -3.51 -7.24
N ALA A 149 26.08 -4.15 -6.58
CA ALA A 149 24.71 -3.67 -6.66
C ALA A 149 24.58 -2.27 -6.03
N ARG A 150 23.86 -1.39 -6.73
CA ARG A 150 23.67 0.01 -6.37
C ARG A 150 22.25 0.26 -5.89
N ILE A 151 22.04 1.36 -5.18
CA ILE A 151 20.73 1.84 -4.79
C ILE A 151 20.00 2.31 -6.07
N PRO A 152 18.92 1.63 -6.49
CA PRO A 152 18.20 1.99 -7.72
C PRO A 152 17.23 3.15 -7.49
N ARG A 153 16.82 3.80 -8.56
CA ARG A 153 15.67 4.71 -8.56
C ARG A 153 14.37 3.91 -8.60
N LEU A 154 13.28 4.50 -8.17
CA LEU A 154 11.95 3.93 -8.36
C LEU A 154 11.64 3.69 -9.85
N SER A 155 12.06 4.61 -10.72
CA SER A 155 11.94 4.45 -12.18
C SER A 155 12.70 3.23 -12.73
N ASP A 156 13.83 2.85 -12.13
CA ASP A 156 14.59 1.67 -12.57
C ASP A 156 13.83 0.37 -12.27
N LEU A 157 13.06 0.32 -11.15
CA LEU A 157 12.15 -0.80 -10.84
C LEU A 157 11.01 -0.89 -11.87
N PHE A 158 10.39 0.23 -12.22
CA PHE A 158 9.34 0.25 -13.24
C PHE A 158 9.88 -0.18 -14.62
N ASP A 159 11.12 0.22 -14.96
CA ASP A 159 11.79 -0.23 -16.17
C ASP A 159 12.09 -1.72 -16.17
N LEU A 160 12.48 -2.28 -15.02
CA LEU A 160 12.68 -3.72 -14.84
C LEU A 160 11.37 -4.49 -15.10
N ILE A 161 10.26 -4.05 -14.50
CA ILE A 161 8.94 -4.65 -14.71
C ILE A 161 8.55 -4.60 -16.19
N ARG A 162 8.75 -3.47 -16.84
CA ARG A 162 8.44 -3.29 -18.27
C ARG A 162 9.27 -4.22 -19.15
N LYS A 163 10.57 -4.32 -18.88
CA LYS A 163 11.51 -5.22 -19.61
C LYS A 163 11.20 -6.70 -19.38
N SER A 164 10.65 -7.08 -18.23
CA SER A 164 10.24 -8.47 -17.96
C SER A 164 9.03 -8.90 -18.77
N GLY A 165 8.29 -7.99 -19.39
CA GLY A 165 7.02 -8.27 -20.08
C GLY A 165 5.87 -8.59 -19.14
N ASN A 166 6.05 -8.52 -17.82
CA ASN A 166 4.99 -8.78 -16.86
C ASN A 166 4.01 -7.62 -16.78
N THR A 167 2.80 -7.83 -17.29
CA THR A 167 1.73 -6.82 -17.32
C THR A 167 0.82 -6.87 -16.09
N LYS A 168 1.02 -7.82 -15.16
CA LYS A 168 0.11 -8.08 -14.02
C LYS A 168 0.71 -7.68 -12.68
N VAL A 169 2.03 -7.85 -12.48
CA VAL A 169 2.66 -7.60 -11.19
C VAL A 169 2.42 -6.16 -10.73
N GLY A 170 1.99 -6.03 -9.47
CA GLY A 170 1.85 -4.74 -8.79
C GLY A 170 3.16 -4.30 -8.14
N VAL A 171 3.15 -3.06 -7.62
CA VAL A 171 4.22 -2.53 -6.77
C VAL A 171 3.60 -1.96 -5.51
N ASP A 172 4.20 -2.24 -4.35
CA ASP A 172 3.85 -1.64 -3.07
C ASP A 172 5.06 -0.83 -2.55
N CYS A 173 4.91 0.48 -2.45
CA CYS A 173 6.01 1.39 -2.18
C CYS A 173 5.84 2.06 -0.82
N GLU A 174 6.72 1.77 0.16
CA GLU A 174 6.68 2.45 1.44
C GLU A 174 7.30 3.85 1.37
N THR A 175 6.61 4.86 1.90
CA THR A 175 7.21 6.19 2.14
C THR A 175 8.02 6.15 3.43
N LYS A 176 9.37 6.17 3.34
CA LYS A 176 10.25 6.15 4.51
C LYS A 176 10.40 7.55 5.11
N VAL A 177 9.38 7.96 5.85
CA VAL A 177 9.34 9.22 6.60
C VAL A 177 9.10 8.93 8.09
N SER A 178 9.54 9.82 8.97
CA SER A 178 9.37 9.64 10.40
C SER A 178 8.93 10.93 11.08
N PRO A 179 7.85 10.91 11.89
CA PRO A 179 7.44 12.08 12.67
C PRO A 179 8.45 12.45 13.75
N PHE A 180 9.37 11.54 14.11
CA PHE A 180 10.41 11.75 15.13
C PHE A 180 11.76 12.18 14.57
N GLN A 181 11.99 12.00 13.27
CA GLN A 181 13.30 12.23 12.60
C GLN A 181 13.11 13.04 11.33
N ARG A 182 12.33 14.11 11.40
CA ARG A 182 11.97 14.95 10.25
C ARG A 182 13.18 15.52 9.50
N GLN A 183 14.30 15.75 10.20
CA GLN A 183 15.54 16.28 9.62
C GLN A 183 16.29 15.25 8.75
N ALA A 184 15.98 13.96 8.88
CA ALA A 184 16.68 12.90 8.15
C ALA A 184 15.98 12.52 6.83
N THR A 185 14.88 13.18 6.50
CA THR A 185 14.11 12.94 5.28
C THR A 185 13.58 14.26 4.71
N ARG A 186 13.11 14.23 3.49
CA ARG A 186 12.34 15.35 2.92
C ARG A 186 11.07 15.60 3.71
N ASP A 187 10.53 16.80 3.59
CA ASP A 187 9.18 17.10 4.07
C ASP A 187 8.19 16.05 3.53
N PRO A 188 7.33 15.47 4.37
CA PRO A 188 6.42 14.39 3.94
C PRO A 188 5.52 14.78 2.78
N ALA A 189 5.09 16.04 2.71
CA ALA A 189 4.23 16.49 1.62
C ALA A 189 5.02 16.63 0.31
N GLU A 190 6.27 17.09 0.36
CA GLU A 190 7.18 17.11 -0.79
C GLU A 190 7.51 15.69 -1.25
N PHE A 191 7.88 14.81 -0.30
CA PHE A 191 8.16 13.40 -0.57
C PHE A 191 7.00 12.75 -1.33
N THR A 192 5.77 12.90 -0.81
CA THR A 192 4.56 12.33 -1.39
C THR A 192 4.33 12.83 -2.82
N ARG A 193 4.51 14.13 -3.09
CA ARG A 193 4.37 14.69 -4.45
C ARG A 193 5.41 14.14 -5.42
N LEU A 194 6.66 13.97 -4.99
CA LEU A 194 7.72 13.37 -5.82
C LEU A 194 7.40 11.91 -6.16
N ALA A 195 6.95 11.13 -5.18
CA ALA A 195 6.55 9.74 -5.39
C ALA A 195 5.36 9.64 -6.37
N ILE A 196 4.30 10.43 -6.17
CA ILE A 196 3.15 10.49 -7.10
C ILE A 196 3.59 10.84 -8.51
N ALA A 197 4.48 11.83 -8.67
CA ALA A 197 4.97 12.26 -9.97
C ALA A 197 5.72 11.14 -10.71
N GLU A 198 6.62 10.41 -10.03
CA GLU A 198 7.36 9.29 -10.65
C GLU A 198 6.43 8.12 -10.99
N ILE A 199 5.47 7.77 -10.14
CA ILE A 199 4.49 6.71 -10.39
C ILE A 199 3.63 7.04 -11.63
N ARG A 200 3.12 8.28 -11.72
CA ARG A 200 2.32 8.75 -12.86
C ARG A 200 3.13 8.80 -14.14
N LYS A 201 4.35 9.34 -14.09
CA LYS A 201 5.28 9.41 -15.23
C LYS A 201 5.59 8.02 -15.80
N ALA A 202 5.69 7.01 -14.95
CA ALA A 202 5.89 5.62 -15.37
C ALA A 202 4.62 4.96 -15.96
N GLY A 203 3.44 5.56 -15.82
CA GLY A 203 2.16 4.94 -16.19
C GLY A 203 1.77 3.77 -15.29
N MET A 204 2.24 3.77 -14.02
CA MET A 204 2.08 2.65 -13.11
C MET A 204 1.04 2.90 -11.99
N ALA A 205 0.28 3.99 -12.05
CA ALA A 205 -0.61 4.41 -10.97
C ALA A 205 -1.63 3.32 -10.56
N GLU A 206 -2.31 2.69 -11.51
CA GLU A 206 -3.31 1.64 -11.25
C GLU A 206 -2.69 0.33 -10.72
N ARG A 207 -1.39 0.11 -10.95
CA ARG A 207 -0.64 -1.09 -10.55
C ARG A 207 0.22 -0.84 -9.30
N THR A 208 0.23 0.39 -8.79
CA THR A 208 0.99 0.76 -7.60
C THR A 208 0.04 0.98 -6.42
N MET A 209 0.44 0.49 -5.26
CA MET A 209 -0.04 0.99 -3.99
C MET A 209 1.09 1.67 -3.26
N VAL A 210 0.75 2.59 -2.37
CA VAL A 210 1.72 3.21 -1.48
C VAL A 210 1.36 2.85 -0.05
N GLN A 211 2.35 2.36 0.68
CA GLN A 211 2.21 2.05 2.10
C GLN A 211 2.98 3.04 2.96
N SER A 212 2.55 3.23 4.19
CA SER A 212 3.25 4.09 5.15
C SER A 212 2.85 3.81 6.58
N PHE A 213 3.82 3.97 7.50
CA PHE A 213 3.55 4.17 8.92
C PHE A 213 3.06 5.59 9.22
N ASP A 214 3.53 6.60 8.48
CA ASP A 214 3.02 7.98 8.60
C ASP A 214 1.75 8.13 7.74
N TRP A 215 0.60 7.90 8.35
CA TRP A 215 -0.70 7.91 7.67
C TRP A 215 -1.05 9.26 7.04
N SER A 216 -0.35 10.34 7.45
CA SER A 216 -0.55 11.65 6.81
C SER A 216 -0.15 11.67 5.34
N THR A 217 0.86 10.88 4.94
CA THR A 217 1.26 10.73 3.54
C THR A 217 0.19 10.00 2.72
N LEU A 218 -0.45 8.97 3.31
CA LEU A 218 -1.54 8.23 2.67
C LEU A 218 -2.79 9.10 2.49
N GLN A 219 -3.11 9.92 3.49
CA GLN A 219 -4.18 10.92 3.41
C GLN A 219 -3.93 11.94 2.29
N GLN A 220 -2.68 12.31 2.06
CA GLN A 220 -2.30 13.17 0.94
C GLN A 220 -2.49 12.46 -0.40
N ILE A 221 -2.03 11.21 -0.53
CA ILE A 221 -2.19 10.41 -1.76
C ILE A 221 -3.66 10.27 -2.11
N GLN A 222 -4.53 9.95 -1.16
CA GLN A 222 -5.97 9.82 -1.40
C GLN A 222 -6.60 11.12 -1.92
N ARG A 223 -6.08 12.28 -1.52
CA ARG A 223 -6.57 13.58 -2.02
C ARG A 223 -5.99 13.94 -3.39
N GLU A 224 -4.69 13.71 -3.62
CA GLU A 224 -3.96 14.22 -4.80
C GLU A 224 -3.85 13.19 -5.94
N ALA A 225 -3.96 11.88 -5.62
CA ALA A 225 -3.80 10.78 -6.57
C ALA A 225 -4.70 9.59 -6.19
N PRO A 226 -6.06 9.75 -6.20
CA PRO A 226 -7.00 8.73 -5.75
C PRO A 226 -6.95 7.43 -6.57
N GLU A 227 -6.33 7.43 -7.72
CA GLU A 227 -6.05 6.26 -8.54
C GLU A 227 -4.94 5.36 -7.99
N ILE A 228 -4.10 5.88 -7.07
CA ILE A 228 -3.06 5.11 -6.38
C ILE A 228 -3.65 4.54 -5.09
N ARG A 229 -3.62 3.22 -4.95
CA ARG A 229 -4.11 2.55 -3.74
C ARG A 229 -3.23 2.87 -2.54
N THR A 230 -3.80 2.83 -1.34
CA THR A 230 -3.07 3.07 -0.09
C THR A 230 -3.18 1.89 0.86
N LEU A 231 -2.04 1.50 1.45
CA LEU A 231 -1.93 0.47 2.48
C LEU A 231 -1.44 1.11 3.79
N TYR A 232 -2.21 0.94 4.84
CA TYR A 232 -2.00 1.57 6.14
C TYR A 232 -1.16 0.65 7.05
N LEU A 233 0.13 1.00 7.25
CA LEU A 233 1.02 0.20 8.10
C LEU A 233 0.78 0.46 9.58
N ALA A 234 0.78 -0.63 10.38
CA ALA A 234 0.72 -0.55 11.83
C ALA A 234 1.49 -1.69 12.51
N ASN A 235 2.12 -1.38 13.63
CA ASN A 235 2.66 -2.33 14.58
C ASN A 235 2.49 -1.81 16.02
N ALA A 236 2.79 -2.62 17.02
CA ALA A 236 2.65 -2.24 18.42
C ALA A 236 3.40 -0.93 18.77
N ARG A 237 4.58 -0.69 18.17
CA ARG A 237 5.37 0.53 18.41
C ARG A 237 4.73 1.76 17.81
N SER A 238 4.26 1.69 16.56
CA SER A 238 3.59 2.83 15.90
C SER A 238 2.28 3.18 16.60
N ILE A 239 1.51 2.19 17.07
CA ILE A 239 0.26 2.40 17.81
C ILE A 239 0.52 3.06 19.17
N ALA A 240 1.52 2.57 19.91
CA ALA A 240 1.86 3.04 21.26
C ALA A 240 2.66 4.34 21.28
N ALA A 241 3.20 4.79 20.14
CA ALA A 241 4.06 5.97 20.07
C ALA A 241 3.33 7.23 20.54
N ARG A 242 4.06 8.07 21.31
CA ARG A 242 3.58 9.38 21.80
C ARG A 242 4.65 10.43 21.58
N ARG A 243 4.26 11.66 21.36
CA ARG A 243 5.18 12.78 21.15
C ARG A 243 4.80 13.97 22.06
N GLY A 244 5.70 14.33 22.96
CA GLY A 244 5.57 15.53 23.78
C GLY A 244 4.29 15.58 24.63
N GLY A 245 3.78 14.42 25.10
CA GLY A 245 2.54 14.35 25.90
C GLY A 245 1.24 14.57 25.12
N ALA A 246 1.31 14.72 23.79
CA ALA A 246 0.11 14.82 22.96
C ALA A 246 -0.69 13.51 22.99
N PRO A 247 -2.04 13.57 22.97
CA PRO A 247 -2.87 12.39 22.82
C PRO A 247 -2.68 11.79 21.42
N GLY A 248 -2.75 10.46 21.35
CA GLY A 248 -2.65 9.71 20.11
C GLY A 248 -1.24 9.53 19.57
N SER A 249 -1.11 8.67 18.57
CA SER A 249 0.15 8.39 17.90
C SER A 249 0.43 9.38 16.77
N PRO A 250 1.64 9.97 16.71
CA PRO A 250 2.02 10.85 15.60
C PRO A 250 2.13 10.12 14.25
N TRP A 251 2.13 8.79 14.25
CA TRP A 251 2.12 7.98 13.04
C TRP A 251 0.74 7.88 12.39
N LEU A 252 -0.31 7.87 13.20
CA LEU A 252 -1.66 7.50 12.77
C LEU A 252 -2.50 8.68 12.31
N ALA A 253 -1.92 9.89 12.23
CA ALA A 253 -2.60 11.11 11.73
C ALA A 253 -3.97 11.39 12.40
N GLY A 254 -4.14 11.02 13.68
CA GLY A 254 -5.38 11.21 14.45
C GLY A 254 -6.40 10.06 14.32
N PHE A 255 -6.07 8.98 13.60
CA PHE A 255 -6.93 7.79 13.48
C PHE A 255 -6.49 6.70 14.47
N ASP A 256 -6.33 7.04 15.73
CA ASP A 256 -5.92 6.09 16.76
C ASP A 256 -7.00 5.05 17.03
N PRO A 257 -6.64 3.75 17.21
CA PRO A 257 -7.62 2.67 17.39
C PRO A 257 -8.56 2.87 18.59
N ASP A 258 -8.11 3.51 19.68
CA ASP A 258 -8.92 3.82 20.86
C ASP A 258 -10.10 4.75 20.53
N LEU A 259 -9.99 5.59 19.52
CA LEU A 259 -11.08 6.41 18.99
C LEU A 259 -12.03 5.62 18.08
N HIS A 260 -11.69 4.39 17.73
CA HIS A 260 -12.43 3.54 16.79
C HIS A 260 -12.77 2.16 17.39
N GLY A 261 -13.09 2.13 18.69
CA GLY A 261 -13.48 0.91 19.40
C GLY A 261 -12.33 -0.10 19.58
N ASN A 262 -11.11 0.40 19.74
CA ASN A 262 -9.87 -0.38 19.84
C ASN A 262 -9.58 -1.27 18.63
N SER A 263 -10.07 -0.87 17.44
CA SER A 263 -9.91 -1.63 16.20
C SER A 263 -9.05 -0.88 15.19
N LEU A 264 -7.92 -1.49 14.77
CA LEU A 264 -7.10 -1.01 13.65
C LEU A 264 -7.88 -1.03 12.33
N VAL A 265 -8.72 -2.03 12.12
CA VAL A 265 -9.54 -2.16 10.90
C VAL A 265 -10.49 -0.97 10.77
N ARG A 266 -11.15 -0.58 11.86
CA ARG A 266 -12.04 0.59 11.88
C ARG A 266 -11.27 1.90 11.77
N ALA A 267 -10.08 2.00 12.36
CA ALA A 267 -9.21 3.15 12.23
C ALA A 267 -8.81 3.37 10.74
N VAL A 268 -8.42 2.30 10.04
CA VAL A 268 -8.14 2.34 8.59
C VAL A 268 -9.39 2.70 7.79
N GLN A 269 -10.55 2.15 8.13
CA GLN A 269 -11.83 2.50 7.47
C GLN A 269 -12.16 3.99 7.66
N ALA A 270 -12.01 4.51 8.88
CA ALA A 270 -12.24 5.93 9.18
C ALA A 270 -11.26 6.84 8.43
N ALA A 271 -10.01 6.39 8.25
CA ALA A 271 -9.01 7.07 7.42
C ALA A 271 -9.30 6.94 5.90
N GLY A 272 -10.39 6.32 5.48
CA GLY A 272 -10.72 6.10 4.05
C GLY A 272 -9.90 5.01 3.37
N GLY A 273 -9.08 4.26 4.14
CA GLY A 273 -8.27 3.15 3.63
C GLY A 273 -9.09 1.91 3.27
N LYS A 274 -8.47 1.03 2.49
CA LYS A 274 -9.04 -0.27 2.10
C LYS A 274 -8.10 -1.45 2.41
N ILE A 275 -6.87 -1.16 2.83
CA ILE A 275 -5.85 -2.18 3.10
C ILE A 275 -5.14 -1.84 4.40
N LEU A 276 -5.12 -2.78 5.33
CA LEU A 276 -4.35 -2.75 6.57
C LEU A 276 -3.12 -3.63 6.42
N GLY A 277 -1.93 -3.03 6.44
CA GLY A 277 -0.65 -3.70 6.55
C GLY A 277 -0.24 -3.80 8.02
N VAL A 278 -0.30 -4.95 8.62
CA VAL A 278 -0.12 -5.09 10.06
C VAL A 278 0.97 -6.11 10.42
N HIS A 279 1.76 -5.83 11.47
CA HIS A 279 2.72 -6.81 11.96
C HIS A 279 2.03 -8.12 12.33
N HIS A 280 2.53 -9.24 11.84
CA HIS A 280 1.86 -10.55 11.87
C HIS A 280 1.48 -11.04 13.27
N GLU A 281 2.19 -10.59 14.31
CA GLU A 281 1.88 -10.95 15.71
C GLU A 281 0.57 -10.34 16.22
N LEU A 282 0.11 -9.24 15.60
CA LEU A 282 -1.15 -8.57 15.95
C LEU A 282 -2.36 -9.19 15.24
N VAL A 283 -2.13 -10.09 14.27
CA VAL A 283 -3.21 -10.66 13.47
C VAL A 283 -3.86 -11.83 14.21
N ASP A 284 -5.15 -11.67 14.48
CA ASP A 284 -6.03 -12.70 15.01
C ASP A 284 -7.27 -12.90 14.12
N LYS A 285 -8.08 -13.88 14.49
CA LYS A 285 -9.30 -14.23 13.78
C LYS A 285 -10.31 -13.07 13.75
N ALA A 286 -10.44 -12.35 14.88
CA ALA A 286 -11.39 -11.24 14.98
C ALA A 286 -11.04 -10.10 14.04
N MET A 287 -9.76 -9.75 13.91
CA MET A 287 -9.27 -8.74 12.97
C MET A 287 -9.59 -9.11 11.52
N VAL A 288 -9.32 -10.36 11.12
CA VAL A 288 -9.58 -10.83 9.75
C VAL A 288 -11.08 -10.86 9.44
N GLU A 289 -11.92 -11.34 10.38
CA GLU A 289 -13.38 -11.34 10.21
C GLU A 289 -13.96 -9.93 10.14
N GLU A 290 -13.46 -9.01 10.97
CA GLU A 290 -13.86 -7.60 10.93
C GLU A 290 -13.42 -6.94 9.60
N GLY A 291 -12.21 -7.23 9.12
CA GLY A 291 -11.72 -6.79 7.82
C GLY A 291 -12.66 -7.22 6.69
N LYS A 292 -13.00 -8.49 6.62
CA LYS A 292 -13.95 -9.04 5.64
C LYS A 292 -15.31 -8.35 5.71
N LYS A 293 -15.84 -8.15 6.93
CA LYS A 293 -17.14 -7.49 7.16
C LYS A 293 -17.15 -6.04 6.68
N LEU A 294 -16.03 -5.32 6.84
CA LEU A 294 -15.91 -3.89 6.53
C LEU A 294 -15.30 -3.63 5.15
N GLY A 295 -14.91 -4.68 4.41
CA GLY A 295 -14.26 -4.56 3.10
C GLY A 295 -12.86 -3.95 3.20
N ILE A 296 -12.14 -4.27 4.27
CA ILE A 296 -10.73 -3.89 4.51
C ILE A 296 -9.88 -5.15 4.39
N ALA A 297 -8.98 -5.18 3.42
CA ALA A 297 -8.02 -6.28 3.26
C ALA A 297 -6.99 -6.25 4.40
N VAL A 298 -6.62 -7.43 4.93
CA VAL A 298 -5.59 -7.57 5.96
C VAL A 298 -4.38 -8.29 5.37
N ILE A 299 -3.26 -7.58 5.24
CA ILE A 299 -2.00 -8.08 4.67
C ILE A 299 -0.89 -8.01 5.73
N PRO A 300 -0.60 -9.12 6.43
CA PRO A 300 0.46 -9.17 7.43
C PRO A 300 1.87 -9.12 6.85
N TRP A 301 2.79 -8.54 7.65
CA TRP A 301 4.23 -8.45 7.40
C TRP A 301 5.03 -8.65 8.69
N THR A 302 6.34 -8.96 8.73
CA THR A 302 7.04 -9.68 7.68
C THR A 302 7.03 -11.16 8.07
N VAL A 303 6.57 -12.00 7.18
CA VAL A 303 6.24 -13.41 7.50
C VAL A 303 7.16 -14.35 6.75
N ASN A 304 8.04 -15.05 7.47
CA ASN A 304 9.12 -15.82 6.85
C ASN A 304 9.13 -17.32 7.21
N ASP A 305 8.57 -17.68 8.36
CA ASP A 305 8.57 -19.07 8.82
C ASP A 305 7.28 -19.82 8.46
N VAL A 306 7.42 -21.11 8.22
CA VAL A 306 6.34 -22.01 7.76
C VAL A 306 5.15 -22.04 8.71
N ALA A 307 5.39 -22.04 10.03
CA ALA A 307 4.32 -22.13 11.02
C ALA A 307 3.45 -20.86 11.00
N THR A 308 4.07 -19.68 10.96
CA THR A 308 3.37 -18.38 10.88
C THR A 308 2.66 -18.23 9.52
N ILE A 309 3.29 -18.62 8.40
CA ILE A 309 2.65 -18.64 7.08
C ILE A 309 1.36 -19.47 7.14
N ASN A 310 1.45 -20.71 7.63
CA ASN A 310 0.30 -21.59 7.68
C ASN A 310 -0.80 -21.08 8.60
N ARG A 311 -0.47 -20.57 9.77
CA ARG A 311 -1.43 -19.92 10.69
C ARG A 311 -2.21 -18.79 10.01
N LEU A 312 -1.52 -17.92 9.28
CA LEU A 312 -2.15 -16.77 8.62
C LEU A 312 -3.01 -17.20 7.43
N LEU A 313 -2.56 -18.19 6.66
CA LEU A 313 -3.36 -18.80 5.60
C LEU A 313 -4.65 -19.43 6.14
N ASP A 314 -4.59 -20.09 7.32
CA ASP A 314 -5.76 -20.69 7.98
C ASP A 314 -6.74 -19.61 8.49
N LEU A 315 -6.25 -18.44 8.91
CA LEU A 315 -7.08 -17.31 9.27
C LEU A 315 -7.75 -16.67 8.04
N GLY A 316 -7.24 -16.94 6.84
CA GLY A 316 -7.77 -16.43 5.59
C GLY A 316 -7.49 -14.94 5.40
N VAL A 317 -6.24 -14.51 5.66
CA VAL A 317 -5.74 -13.17 5.34
C VAL A 317 -5.73 -12.92 3.83
N ASP A 318 -5.77 -11.66 3.41
CA ASP A 318 -5.89 -11.28 2.01
C ASP A 318 -4.56 -11.24 1.25
N GLY A 319 -3.44 -11.37 1.95
CA GLY A 319 -2.10 -11.42 1.38
C GLY A 319 -1.05 -11.64 2.45
N ILE A 320 0.22 -11.71 2.05
CA ILE A 320 1.39 -11.83 2.93
C ILE A 320 2.55 -11.08 2.31
N ILE A 321 3.24 -10.25 3.09
CA ILE A 321 4.52 -9.64 2.75
C ILE A 321 5.63 -10.50 3.37
N SER A 322 6.57 -11.01 2.54
CA SER A 322 7.59 -11.96 2.98
C SER A 322 8.96 -11.68 2.36
N ASP A 323 10.02 -11.86 3.16
CA ASP A 323 11.42 -11.93 2.68
C ASP A 323 11.70 -13.23 1.90
N ARG A 324 10.85 -14.24 2.14
CA ARG A 324 10.94 -15.58 1.56
C ARG A 324 9.64 -15.91 0.79
N PRO A 325 9.32 -15.13 -0.27
CA PRO A 325 8.12 -15.39 -1.07
C PRO A 325 8.12 -16.80 -1.70
N ASP A 326 9.29 -17.39 -1.93
CA ASP A 326 9.46 -18.77 -2.37
C ASP A 326 8.84 -19.78 -1.39
N VAL A 327 8.98 -19.57 -0.08
CA VAL A 327 8.38 -20.41 0.95
C VAL A 327 6.86 -20.26 0.97
N VAL A 328 6.36 -19.04 0.85
CA VAL A 328 4.89 -18.79 0.79
C VAL A 328 4.25 -19.46 -0.42
N VAL A 329 4.92 -19.40 -1.59
CA VAL A 329 4.47 -20.12 -2.80
C VAL A 329 4.38 -21.63 -2.54
N GLN A 330 5.39 -22.22 -1.91
CA GLN A 330 5.43 -23.66 -1.59
C GLN A 330 4.30 -24.06 -0.63
N GLU A 331 4.09 -23.30 0.45
CA GLU A 331 3.04 -23.61 1.43
C GLU A 331 1.64 -23.46 0.84
N ARG A 332 1.41 -22.47 -0.01
CA ARG A 332 0.13 -22.34 -0.73
C ARG A 332 -0.11 -23.48 -1.73
N ALA A 333 0.94 -23.93 -2.40
CA ALA A 333 0.81 -25.06 -3.35
C ALA A 333 0.45 -26.38 -2.65
N ARG A 334 0.92 -26.62 -1.42
CA ARG A 334 0.60 -27.80 -0.61
C ARG A 334 -0.87 -27.86 -0.16
N ARG A 335 -1.62 -26.75 -0.26
CA ARG A 335 -3.01 -26.62 0.18
C ARG A 335 -4.03 -26.76 -0.96
N LYS A 336 -3.54 -26.84 -2.19
CA LYS A 336 -4.35 -27.09 -3.40
C LYS A 336 -4.49 -28.57 -3.67
#